data_cd196a85e5f05dab72a9849406accce5
#
_entry.id   cd196a85e5f05dab72a9849406accce5
#
_cell.length_a   1.000
_cell.length_b   1.000
_cell.length_c   1.000
_cell.angle_alpha   90.00
_cell.angle_beta   90.00
_cell.angle_gamma   90.00
#
_symmetry.space_group_name_H-M   'P 1'
#
loop_
_entity.id
_entity.type
_entity.pdbx_description
1 polymer ?
#
loop_
_entity_poly.entity_id
_entity_poly.type
_entity_poly.pdbx_seq_one_letter_code
_entity_poly.pdbx_strand_id
1 'polypeptide(L)'
;MFTQYVVVKLKAKAAPEFTRLIEREVIPMLRKQKGFLDEITFISPDLTEAVGNSFWETKADAEAYNRTAYAEVMKCLATVVVGTPTVGTANVSNSTFHKIAAAQTA
;
A
#
# COMPACT_ATOMS: atom_id res chain seq x y z
N MET A 1 -5.05 11.45 9.42
CA MET A 1 -4.55 10.63 8.30
C MET A 1 -4.23 9.23 8.77
N PHE A 2 -4.62 8.26 8.01
CA PHE A 2 -4.50 6.85 8.34
C PHE A 2 -3.68 6.13 7.29
N THR A 3 -2.86 5.17 7.69
CA THR A 3 -2.06 4.38 6.74
C THR A 3 -2.33 2.90 6.89
N GLN A 4 -2.27 2.19 5.76
CA GLN A 4 -2.27 0.74 5.73
C GLN A 4 -1.02 0.30 4.99
N TYR A 5 -0.32 -0.67 5.54
CA TYR A 5 0.83 -1.24 4.86
C TYR A 5 0.66 -2.74 4.68
N VAL A 6 1.17 -3.23 3.57
CA VAL A 6 1.07 -4.64 3.19
C VAL A 6 2.48 -5.12 2.86
N VAL A 7 2.92 -6.14 3.59
CA VAL A 7 4.22 -6.77 3.35
C VAL A 7 4.00 -8.03 2.54
N VAL A 8 4.69 -8.15 1.42
CA VAL A 8 4.62 -9.33 0.56
C VAL A 8 6.01 -9.89 0.29
N LYS A 9 6.08 -11.20 0.08
CA LYS A 9 7.30 -11.83 -0.40
C LYS A 9 7.22 -11.96 -1.91
N LEU A 10 8.31 -11.63 -2.60
CA LEU A 10 8.38 -11.66 -4.04
C LEU A 10 8.93 -12.99 -4.54
N LYS A 11 8.39 -13.48 -5.65
CA LYS A 11 8.99 -14.59 -6.37
C LYS A 11 10.37 -14.19 -6.89
N ALA A 12 11.24 -15.18 -7.12
CA ALA A 12 12.58 -14.93 -7.65
C ALA A 12 12.49 -14.13 -8.95
N LYS A 13 13.32 -13.09 -9.06
CA LYS A 13 13.42 -12.22 -10.25
C LYS A 13 12.13 -11.47 -10.60
N ALA A 14 11.17 -11.40 -9.68
CA ALA A 14 9.87 -10.79 -9.96
C ALA A 14 9.81 -9.28 -9.64
N ALA A 15 10.84 -8.70 -9.02
CA ALA A 15 10.78 -7.29 -8.60
C ALA A 15 10.47 -6.31 -9.73
N PRO A 16 11.06 -6.41 -10.93
CA PRO A 16 10.70 -5.49 -12.02
C PRO A 16 9.25 -5.62 -12.45
N GLU A 17 8.73 -6.84 -12.56
CA GLU A 17 7.33 -7.05 -12.93
C GLU A 17 6.39 -6.57 -11.83
N PHE A 18 6.75 -6.80 -10.57
CA PHE A 18 5.98 -6.29 -9.43
C PHE A 18 5.85 -4.77 -9.51
N THR A 19 6.96 -4.06 -9.73
CA THR A 19 6.95 -2.60 -9.87
C THR A 19 6.02 -2.16 -11.01
N ARG A 20 6.11 -2.84 -12.15
CA ARG A 20 5.27 -2.52 -13.30
C ARG A 20 3.79 -2.73 -13.00
N LEU A 21 3.43 -3.81 -12.33
CA LEU A 21 2.03 -4.08 -11.96
C LEU A 21 1.50 -3.04 -10.98
N ILE A 22 2.32 -2.63 -10.01
CA ILE A 22 1.92 -1.56 -9.08
C ILE A 22 1.61 -0.28 -9.87
N GLU A 23 2.49 0.12 -10.78
CA GLU A 23 2.30 1.36 -11.54
C GLU A 23 1.11 1.30 -12.49
N ARG A 24 0.95 0.19 -13.20
CA ARG A 24 -0.06 0.07 -14.28
C ARG A 24 -1.43 -0.35 -13.81
N GLU A 25 -1.49 -1.20 -12.78
CA GLU A 25 -2.75 -1.81 -12.35
C GLU A 25 -3.21 -1.32 -10.98
N VAL A 26 -2.31 -1.29 -10.01
CA VAL A 26 -2.68 -1.03 -8.61
C VAL A 26 -2.92 0.45 -8.36
N ILE A 27 -1.99 1.31 -8.75
CA ILE A 27 -2.12 2.76 -8.52
C ILE A 27 -3.39 3.32 -9.16
N PRO A 28 -3.73 2.98 -10.42
CA PRO A 28 -5.00 3.45 -10.98
C PRO A 28 -6.24 3.02 -10.19
N MET A 29 -6.24 1.79 -9.64
CA MET A 29 -7.34 1.33 -8.80
C MET A 29 -7.42 2.11 -7.48
N LEU A 30 -6.27 2.37 -6.85
CA LEU A 30 -6.22 3.14 -5.62
C LEU A 30 -6.74 4.56 -5.82
N ARG A 31 -6.37 5.20 -6.92
CA ARG A 31 -6.79 6.57 -7.22
C ARG A 31 -8.30 6.74 -7.35
N LYS A 32 -9.02 5.68 -7.61
CA LYS A 32 -10.49 5.70 -7.70
C LYS A 32 -11.17 5.56 -6.35
N GLN A 33 -10.42 5.27 -5.30
CA GLN A 33 -11.01 5.02 -3.98
C GLN A 33 -11.23 6.31 -3.21
N LYS A 34 -12.39 6.40 -2.56
CA LYS A 34 -12.70 7.56 -1.71
C LYS A 34 -11.68 7.67 -0.58
N GLY A 35 -11.15 8.87 -0.40
CA GLY A 35 -10.22 9.17 0.69
C GLY A 35 -8.80 8.71 0.46
N PHE A 36 -8.50 8.11 -0.69
CA PHE A 36 -7.11 7.77 -1.02
C PHE A 36 -6.30 9.05 -1.21
N LEU A 37 -5.12 9.11 -0.57
CA LEU A 37 -4.24 10.26 -0.65
C LEU A 37 -2.97 9.94 -1.44
N ASP A 38 -2.22 8.95 -1.00
CA ASP A 38 -0.92 8.63 -1.57
C ASP A 38 -0.57 7.17 -1.38
N GLU A 39 0.40 6.72 -2.16
CA GLU A 39 0.94 5.37 -2.06
C GLU A 39 2.46 5.47 -2.19
N ILE A 40 3.19 4.66 -1.42
CA ILE A 40 4.62 4.48 -1.61
C ILE A 40 4.95 3.01 -1.43
N THR A 41 5.74 2.46 -2.34
CA THR A 41 6.15 1.06 -2.28
C THR A 41 7.66 0.98 -2.09
N PHE A 42 8.08 0.15 -1.14
CA PHE A 42 9.49 -0.14 -0.88
C PHE A 42 9.78 -1.57 -1.31
N ILE A 43 10.97 -1.78 -1.86
CA ILE A 43 11.47 -3.13 -2.16
C ILE A 43 12.77 -3.31 -1.40
N SER A 44 12.93 -4.44 -0.71
CA SER A 44 14.13 -4.73 0.05
C SER A 44 15.37 -4.77 -0.86
N PRO A 45 16.56 -4.42 -0.34
CA PRO A 45 17.78 -4.43 -1.16
C PRO A 45 18.08 -5.76 -1.83
N ASP A 46 17.68 -6.87 -1.21
CA ASP A 46 17.88 -8.22 -1.77
C ASP A 46 16.75 -8.63 -2.73
N LEU A 47 15.76 -7.75 -2.95
CA LEU A 47 14.66 -7.96 -3.89
C LEU A 47 13.72 -9.11 -3.52
N THR A 48 13.69 -9.52 -2.26
CA THR A 48 12.85 -10.64 -1.81
C THR A 48 11.53 -10.23 -1.20
N GLU A 49 11.42 -8.98 -0.73
CA GLU A 49 10.21 -8.47 -0.10
C GLU A 49 9.85 -7.09 -0.59
N ALA A 50 8.58 -6.78 -0.53
CA ALA A 50 8.08 -5.44 -0.82
C ALA A 50 7.09 -5.02 0.26
N VAL A 51 7.04 -3.72 0.52
CA VAL A 51 6.07 -3.11 1.44
C VAL A 51 5.33 -2.03 0.67
N GLY A 52 4.03 -2.21 0.51
CA GLY A 52 3.16 -1.19 -0.08
C GLY A 52 2.47 -0.41 1.03
N ASN A 53 2.66 0.90 1.05
CA ASN A 53 2.00 1.79 2.02
C ASN A 53 0.98 2.64 1.28
N SER A 54 -0.26 2.63 1.76
CA SER A 54 -1.31 3.52 1.26
C SER A 54 -1.72 4.47 2.38
N PHE A 55 -2.02 5.71 2.00
CA PHE A 55 -2.39 6.77 2.95
C PHE A 55 -3.81 7.22 2.64
N TRP A 56 -4.62 7.37 3.69
CA TRP A 56 -6.07 7.60 3.59
C TRP A 56 -6.45 8.77 4.48
N GLU A 57 -7.48 9.51 4.07
CA GLU A 57 -7.99 10.60 4.90
C GLU A 57 -8.49 10.09 6.25
N THR A 58 -9.21 8.96 6.23
CA THR A 58 -9.79 8.36 7.45
C THR A 58 -9.60 6.86 7.47
N LYS A 59 -9.68 6.29 8.68
CA LYS A 59 -9.72 4.84 8.86
C LYS A 59 -10.91 4.21 8.11
N ALA A 60 -12.06 4.88 8.13
CA ALA A 60 -13.26 4.38 7.46
C ALA A 60 -13.05 4.22 5.95
N ASP A 61 -12.33 5.16 5.33
CA ASP A 61 -12.00 5.07 3.89
C ASP A 61 -11.11 3.87 3.59
N ALA A 62 -10.10 3.63 4.43
CA ALA A 62 -9.23 2.46 4.28
C ALA A 62 -10.02 1.16 4.45
N GLU A 63 -10.92 1.12 5.42
CA GLU A 63 -11.77 -0.05 5.65
C GLU A 63 -12.72 -0.31 4.49
N ALA A 64 -13.26 0.75 3.89
CA ALA A 64 -14.10 0.61 2.70
C ALA A 64 -13.31 0.04 1.52
N TYR A 65 -12.08 0.51 1.31
CA TYR A 65 -11.18 -0.03 0.31
C TYR A 65 -10.94 -1.53 0.57
N ASN A 66 -10.68 -1.92 1.82
CA ASN A 66 -10.41 -3.31 2.15
C ASN A 66 -11.59 -4.22 1.84
N ARG A 67 -12.82 -3.72 1.96
CA ARG A 67 -14.02 -4.51 1.65
C ARG A 67 -14.32 -4.60 0.16
N THR A 68 -13.78 -3.70 -0.65
CA THR A 68 -14.20 -3.57 -2.06
C THR A 68 -13.08 -3.87 -3.05
N ALA A 69 -11.96 -3.15 -3.00
CA ALA A 69 -10.94 -3.19 -4.05
C ALA A 69 -9.68 -3.97 -3.67
N TYR A 70 -9.43 -4.18 -2.38
CA TYR A 70 -8.20 -4.83 -1.93
C TYR A 70 -8.00 -6.21 -2.57
N ALA A 71 -9.07 -7.01 -2.65
CA ALA A 71 -8.98 -8.34 -3.24
C ALA A 71 -8.55 -8.29 -4.70
N GLU A 72 -9.04 -7.30 -5.47
CA GLU A 72 -8.64 -7.12 -6.87
C GLU A 72 -7.16 -6.73 -6.98
N VAL A 73 -6.69 -5.88 -6.07
CA VAL A 73 -5.28 -5.51 -6.02
C VAL A 73 -4.42 -6.75 -5.81
N MET A 74 -4.79 -7.60 -4.87
CA MET A 74 -4.03 -8.82 -4.59
C MET A 74 -4.10 -9.81 -5.74
N LYS A 75 -5.21 -9.86 -6.48
CA LYS A 75 -5.31 -10.66 -7.69
C LYS A 75 -4.31 -10.21 -8.76
N CYS A 76 -4.16 -8.90 -8.95
CA CYS A 76 -3.20 -8.37 -9.90
C CYS A 76 -1.77 -8.79 -9.56
N LEU A 77 -1.46 -8.94 -8.28
CA LEU A 77 -0.12 -9.25 -7.81
C LEU A 77 0.14 -10.75 -7.62
N ALA A 78 -0.88 -11.59 -7.78
CA ALA A 78 -0.79 -13.02 -7.46
C ALA A 78 0.32 -13.74 -8.22
N THR A 79 0.66 -13.29 -9.43
CA THR A 79 1.69 -13.95 -10.26
C THR A 79 3.12 -13.62 -9.82
N VAL A 80 3.31 -12.61 -8.99
CA VAL A 80 4.65 -12.13 -8.61
C VAL A 80 4.93 -12.24 -7.11
N VAL A 81 3.93 -12.59 -6.30
CA VAL A 81 4.09 -12.73 -4.84
C VAL A 81 3.96 -14.17 -4.39
N VAL A 82 4.55 -14.48 -3.23
CA VAL A 82 4.54 -15.81 -2.63
C VAL A 82 3.91 -15.72 -1.24
N GLY A 83 3.04 -16.68 -0.93
CA GLY A 83 2.46 -16.80 0.40
C GLY A 83 1.40 -15.75 0.69
N THR A 84 1.08 -15.62 1.98
CA THR A 84 0.03 -14.71 2.44
C THR A 84 0.63 -13.36 2.84
N PRO A 85 0.05 -12.25 2.35
CA PRO A 85 0.51 -10.92 2.76
C PRO A 85 0.29 -10.67 4.26
N THR A 86 1.17 -9.88 4.85
CA THR A 86 0.98 -9.36 6.20
C THR A 86 0.47 -7.94 6.11
N VAL A 87 -0.67 -7.65 6.73
CA VAL A 87 -1.31 -6.33 6.67
C VAL A 87 -1.23 -5.68 8.04
N GLY A 88 -0.80 -4.41 8.07
CA GLY A 88 -0.81 -3.61 9.29
C GLY A 88 -1.41 -2.24 9.02
N THR A 89 -1.87 -1.58 10.08
CA THR A 89 -2.46 -0.25 10.00
C THR A 89 -1.93 0.64 11.12
N ALA A 90 -1.97 1.95 10.90
CA ALA A 90 -1.55 2.93 11.91
C ALA A 90 -2.14 4.30 11.60
N ASN A 91 -2.22 5.13 12.64
CA ASN A 91 -2.48 6.54 12.44
C ASN A 91 -1.16 7.24 12.11
N VAL A 92 -1.20 8.21 11.21
CA VAL A 92 -0.02 9.01 10.91
C VAL A 92 0.17 10.02 12.03
N SER A 93 1.28 9.90 12.75
CA SER A 93 1.61 10.82 13.84
C SER A 93 2.13 12.16 13.30
N ASN A 94 3.01 12.08 12.31
CA ASN A 94 3.61 13.25 11.69
C ASN A 94 4.17 12.87 10.32
N SER A 95 4.39 13.86 9.46
CA SER A 95 4.90 13.60 8.13
C SER A 95 5.42 14.91 7.51
N THR A 96 6.60 14.85 6.92
CA THR A 96 7.11 15.97 6.13
C THR A 96 6.47 15.99 4.75
N PHE A 97 6.08 14.85 4.21
CA PHE A 97 5.39 14.77 2.91
C PHE A 97 4.01 15.39 2.97
N HIS A 98 3.29 15.15 4.07
CA HIS A 98 1.91 15.62 4.23
C HIS A 98 1.82 16.83 5.15
N LYS A 99 2.95 17.37 5.61
CA LYS A 99 3.04 18.54 6.48
C LYS A 99 2.24 18.38 7.78
N ILE A 100 2.23 17.18 8.32
CA ILE A 100 1.58 16.88 9.60
C ILE A 100 2.64 16.99 10.70
N ALA A 101 2.45 17.93 11.61
CA ALA A 101 3.34 18.08 12.75
C ALA A 101 2.85 17.22 13.92
N ALA A 102 3.78 16.61 14.66
CA ALA A 102 3.46 15.77 15.80
C ALA A 102 2.61 16.53 16.84
N ALA A 103 2.89 17.81 17.05
CA ALA A 103 2.15 18.61 18.01
C ALA A 103 0.70 18.88 17.62
N GLN A 104 0.31 18.61 16.39
CA GLN A 104 -1.03 18.85 15.87
C GLN A 104 -1.91 17.60 15.92
N THR A 105 -1.37 16.50 16.36
CA THR A 105 -2.06 15.21 16.34
C THR A 105 -2.71 14.86 17.67
N ALA A 106 -2.84 15.83 18.52
CA ALA A 106 -3.46 15.62 19.83
C ALA A 106 -4.95 15.29 19.72
#